data_f06a31e42b9814873954fe3bff329ab1
#
_entry.id   f06a31e42b9814873954fe3bff329ab1
#
_cell.length_a   1.000
_cell.length_b   1.000
_cell.length_c   1.000
_cell.angle_alpha   90.00
_cell.angle_beta   90.00
_cell.angle_gamma   90.00
#
_symmetry.space_group_name_H-M   'P 1'
#
loop_
_entity.id
_entity.type
_entity.pdbx_description
1 polymer ?
#
loop_
_entity_poly.entity_id
_entity_poly.type
_entity_poly.pdbx_seq_one_letter_code
_entity_poly.pdbx_strand_id
1 'polypeptide(L)'
;MTVTDPETDTRARLRRSVSNTLKGSAGNLVEWYDVYVYSVFAGYFESQFFSPEDKNATLFIWAIFAVTFLMRPIGAWFFGRFADRYGRRLSLTVSVTIMASCSFAIAITPTEASIGPAAPLILLLARLVQGFATGGEYGASATYLSEAALPGRRGFLSSFHYVTLVGGHVLAQLTLLAMLQGFDAAQISQWGWRVAFALGGVAAIVVFWMRRTMDESLGSDAIHAARRGQARASGSLHELFVHQWRPLLLCFLITAGGTVAFYTYSVVGPKMIQSRFAGDDAMTGVVVNLIALTVLMLLQPIGGWLSDLVGRKTLLVFFGAGGVLYTAFLVLALPQQSDWLPAFAILALAFVILTAYTSINAVVKAELFPTHVRALGVGLGYALANSAFGGTAPLLYQAALRTDQVPLFAAYATAVIAVSLVVYVFFLKNDGANWLDDAGAMERRVVR
;
A
#
# COMPACT_ATOMS: atom_id res chain seq x y z
N MET A 1 40.91 -24.94 8.12
CA MET A 1 40.11 -24.04 7.25
C MET A 1 39.29 -24.90 6.31
N THR A 2 38.04 -25.15 6.62
CA THR A 2 37.13 -25.89 5.73
C THR A 2 36.72 -24.94 4.59
N VAL A 3 37.20 -25.21 3.39
CA VAL A 3 36.75 -24.52 2.17
C VAL A 3 35.28 -24.88 1.95
N THR A 4 34.38 -23.98 2.30
CA THR A 4 32.97 -24.15 1.99
C THR A 4 32.76 -23.95 0.49
N ASP A 5 32.13 -24.93 -0.15
CA ASP A 5 31.81 -24.94 -1.58
C ASP A 5 31.02 -23.66 -1.95
N PRO A 6 31.44 -22.87 -2.94
CA PRO A 6 30.76 -21.64 -3.34
C PRO A 6 29.28 -21.82 -3.73
N GLU A 7 28.88 -23.02 -4.22
CA GLU A 7 27.49 -23.32 -4.55
C GLU A 7 26.62 -23.52 -3.31
N THR A 8 27.16 -24.14 -2.24
CA THR A 8 26.42 -24.31 -0.97
C THR A 8 26.22 -22.98 -0.26
N ASP A 9 27.17 -22.05 -0.32
CA ASP A 9 27.02 -20.70 0.24
C ASP A 9 25.97 -19.88 -0.53
N THR A 10 25.93 -19.99 -1.85
CA THR A 10 24.93 -19.29 -2.68
C THR A 10 23.50 -19.80 -2.44
N ARG A 11 23.31 -21.11 -2.29
CA ARG A 11 21.99 -21.71 -1.96
C ARG A 11 21.55 -21.34 -0.54
N ALA A 12 22.45 -21.30 0.42
CA ALA A 12 22.16 -20.88 1.79
C ALA A 12 21.76 -19.39 1.86
N ARG A 13 22.45 -18.52 1.14
CA ARG A 13 22.12 -17.09 1.02
C ARG A 13 20.75 -16.88 0.35
N LEU A 14 20.47 -17.61 -0.72
CA LEU A 14 19.18 -17.55 -1.40
C LEU A 14 18.04 -18.00 -0.47
N ARG A 15 18.18 -19.12 0.25
CA ARG A 15 17.19 -19.59 1.23
C ARG A 15 16.95 -18.58 2.35
N ARG A 16 17.99 -17.95 2.88
CA ARG A 16 17.85 -16.88 3.90
C ARG A 16 17.14 -15.66 3.33
N SER A 17 17.49 -15.21 2.13
CA SER A 17 16.83 -14.09 1.46
C SER A 17 15.36 -14.37 1.23
N VAL A 18 14.99 -15.53 0.70
CA VAL A 18 13.60 -15.94 0.48
C VAL A 18 12.83 -16.02 1.82
N SER A 19 13.42 -16.66 2.85
CA SER A 19 12.78 -16.77 4.17
C SER A 19 12.53 -15.41 4.81
N ASN A 20 13.49 -14.48 4.74
CA ASN A 20 13.36 -13.14 5.27
C ASN A 20 12.35 -12.30 4.47
N THR A 21 12.33 -12.46 3.15
CA THR A 21 11.32 -11.84 2.27
C THR A 21 9.92 -12.31 2.64
N LEU A 22 9.71 -13.61 2.82
CA LEU A 22 8.41 -14.18 3.21
C LEU A 22 7.94 -13.67 4.58
N LYS A 23 8.83 -13.63 5.59
CA LYS A 23 8.50 -13.12 6.93
C LYS A 23 8.18 -11.62 6.92
N GLY A 24 8.95 -10.83 6.20
CA GLY A 24 8.69 -9.39 6.03
C GLY A 24 7.40 -9.12 5.26
N SER A 25 7.13 -9.93 4.23
CA SER A 25 5.95 -9.80 3.37
C SER A 25 4.65 -10.24 4.08
N ALA A 26 4.70 -11.19 5.01
CA ALA A 26 3.52 -11.62 5.76
C ALA A 26 2.90 -10.48 6.58
N GLY A 27 3.74 -9.64 7.19
CA GLY A 27 3.26 -8.44 7.92
C GLY A 27 2.55 -7.46 7.00
N ASN A 28 3.15 -7.17 5.85
CA ASN A 28 2.57 -6.30 4.84
C ASN A 28 1.20 -6.81 4.34
N LEU A 29 1.06 -8.13 4.14
CA LEU A 29 -0.20 -8.73 3.69
C LEU A 29 -1.33 -8.52 4.71
N VAL A 30 -1.07 -8.71 6.01
CA VAL A 30 -2.07 -8.54 7.07
C VAL A 30 -2.42 -7.06 7.26
N GLU A 31 -1.43 -6.17 7.20
CA GLU A 31 -1.65 -4.72 7.22
C GLU A 31 -2.61 -4.28 6.12
N TRP A 32 -2.35 -4.72 4.88
CA TRP A 32 -3.18 -4.36 3.75
C TRP A 32 -4.54 -5.06 3.75
N TYR A 33 -4.64 -6.27 4.32
CA TYR A 33 -5.94 -6.88 4.57
C TYR A 33 -6.82 -5.97 5.42
N ASP A 34 -6.30 -5.44 6.54
CA ASP A 34 -7.05 -4.56 7.43
C ASP A 34 -7.51 -3.27 6.74
N VAL A 35 -6.63 -2.68 5.90
CA VAL A 35 -6.99 -1.51 5.08
C VAL A 35 -8.12 -1.84 4.11
N TYR A 36 -8.07 -2.99 3.45
CA TYR A 36 -9.05 -3.35 2.42
C TYR A 36 -10.35 -3.93 2.97
N VAL A 37 -10.35 -4.55 4.15
CA VAL A 37 -11.59 -4.93 4.84
C VAL A 37 -12.48 -3.69 5.02
N TYR A 38 -11.91 -2.56 5.40
CA TYR A 38 -12.67 -1.32 5.49
C TYR A 38 -13.35 -0.96 4.16
N SER A 39 -12.61 -0.93 3.06
CA SER A 39 -13.16 -0.53 1.75
C SER A 39 -14.15 -1.54 1.16
N VAL A 40 -13.88 -2.84 1.34
CA VAL A 40 -14.72 -3.94 0.83
C VAL A 40 -16.06 -4.00 1.59
N PHE A 41 -16.01 -3.82 2.90
CA PHE A 41 -17.21 -3.89 3.76
C PHE A 41 -17.87 -2.53 4.01
N ALA A 42 -17.35 -1.43 3.47
CA ALA A 42 -17.86 -0.07 3.69
C ALA A 42 -19.38 0.04 3.52
N GLY A 43 -19.93 -0.52 2.45
CA GLY A 43 -21.37 -0.49 2.19
C GLY A 43 -22.22 -1.35 3.13
N TYR A 44 -21.60 -2.31 3.85
CA TYR A 44 -22.31 -3.16 4.81
C TYR A 44 -22.34 -2.57 6.21
N PHE A 45 -21.26 -1.89 6.66
CA PHE A 45 -21.23 -1.35 8.02
C PHE A 45 -21.61 0.14 8.12
N GLU A 46 -21.78 0.84 7.01
CA GLU A 46 -22.14 2.26 6.97
C GLU A 46 -23.34 2.58 7.87
N SER A 47 -24.44 1.82 7.72
CA SER A 47 -25.67 1.98 8.50
C SER A 47 -25.55 1.66 9.99
N GLN A 48 -24.43 1.07 10.41
CA GLN A 48 -24.15 0.75 11.81
C GLN A 48 -23.44 1.90 12.54
N PHE A 49 -22.80 2.80 11.80
CA PHE A 49 -22.04 3.94 12.32
C PHE A 49 -22.70 5.29 12.03
N PHE A 50 -23.60 5.35 11.06
CA PHE A 50 -24.32 6.56 10.68
C PHE A 50 -25.81 6.22 10.51
N SER A 51 -26.67 7.16 10.88
CA SER A 51 -28.12 6.99 10.68
C SER A 51 -28.44 6.73 9.19
N PRO A 52 -29.30 5.77 8.87
CA PRO A 52 -29.76 5.53 7.50
C PRO A 52 -30.42 6.75 6.84
N GLU A 53 -30.88 7.71 7.63
CA GLU A 53 -31.47 8.98 7.15
C GLU A 53 -30.40 10.02 6.79
N ASP A 54 -29.14 9.83 7.25
CA ASP A 54 -28.07 10.76 6.94
C ASP A 54 -27.57 10.59 5.51
N LYS A 55 -27.97 11.54 4.66
CA LYS A 55 -27.54 11.59 3.25
C LYS A 55 -26.02 11.66 3.09
N ASN A 56 -25.25 11.99 4.14
CA ASN A 56 -23.80 12.11 4.13
C ASN A 56 -23.07 10.87 4.64
N ALA A 57 -23.76 9.84 5.10
CA ALA A 57 -23.16 8.63 5.67
C ALA A 57 -22.03 8.06 4.81
N THR A 58 -22.30 7.77 3.54
CA THR A 58 -21.30 7.26 2.61
C THR A 58 -20.09 8.19 2.46
N LEU A 59 -20.32 9.52 2.42
CA LEU A 59 -19.24 10.49 2.31
C LEU A 59 -18.37 10.47 3.57
N PHE A 60 -18.98 10.38 4.75
CA PHE A 60 -18.25 10.30 6.03
C PHE A 60 -17.44 9.01 6.16
N ILE A 61 -17.96 7.86 5.70
CA ILE A 61 -17.18 6.61 5.65
C ILE A 61 -15.91 6.79 4.81
N TRP A 62 -16.02 7.38 3.62
CA TRP A 62 -14.85 7.61 2.77
C TRP A 62 -13.95 8.76 3.27
N ALA A 63 -14.50 9.73 4.01
CA ALA A 63 -13.70 10.73 4.70
C ALA A 63 -12.85 10.10 5.82
N ILE A 64 -13.41 9.19 6.62
CA ILE A 64 -12.67 8.43 7.63
C ILE A 64 -11.57 7.56 6.98
N PHE A 65 -11.86 6.95 5.82
CA PHE A 65 -10.83 6.25 5.04
C PHE A 65 -9.69 7.19 4.63
N ALA A 66 -10.01 8.37 4.09
CA ALA A 66 -9.03 9.37 3.67
C ALA A 66 -8.16 9.88 4.83
N VAL A 67 -8.78 10.16 5.97
CA VAL A 67 -8.09 10.67 7.17
C VAL A 67 -7.07 9.66 7.71
N THR A 68 -7.31 8.35 7.56
CA THR A 68 -6.34 7.29 7.89
C THR A 68 -5.00 7.53 7.18
N PHE A 69 -5.04 7.98 5.93
CA PHE A 69 -3.83 8.24 5.14
C PHE A 69 -3.10 9.52 5.56
N LEU A 70 -3.81 10.53 6.07
CA LEU A 70 -3.19 11.77 6.55
C LEU A 70 -2.28 11.54 7.76
N MET A 71 -2.51 10.48 8.54
CA MET A 71 -1.65 10.13 9.67
C MET A 71 -0.37 9.40 9.28
N ARG A 72 -0.28 8.87 8.06
CA ARG A 72 0.89 8.08 7.60
C ARG A 72 2.21 8.86 7.59
N PRO A 73 2.31 10.13 7.12
CA PRO A 73 3.56 10.88 7.19
C PRO A 73 4.06 11.10 8.62
N ILE A 74 3.12 11.35 9.56
CA ILE A 74 3.44 11.52 10.98
C ILE A 74 3.94 10.18 11.55
N GLY A 75 3.26 9.09 11.22
CA GLY A 75 3.66 7.73 11.58
C GLY A 75 5.03 7.35 11.01
N ALA A 76 5.29 7.65 9.74
CA ALA A 76 6.57 7.38 9.08
C ALA A 76 7.74 8.08 9.79
N TRP A 77 7.54 9.33 10.16
CA TRP A 77 8.54 10.08 10.92
C TRP A 77 8.75 9.51 12.33
N PHE A 78 7.66 9.25 13.07
CA PHE A 78 7.74 8.74 14.44
C PHE A 78 8.37 7.35 14.51
N PHE A 79 7.84 6.39 13.75
CA PHE A 79 8.31 5.01 13.77
C PHE A 79 9.70 4.87 13.14
N GLY A 80 10.07 5.71 12.17
CA GLY A 80 11.43 5.77 11.65
C GLY A 80 12.43 6.11 12.78
N ARG A 81 12.19 7.19 13.53
CA ARG A 81 13.04 7.56 14.67
C ARG A 81 13.00 6.55 15.82
N PHE A 82 11.83 5.97 16.05
CA PHE A 82 11.67 4.92 17.07
C PHE A 82 12.49 3.68 16.71
N ALA A 83 12.45 3.26 15.45
CA ALA A 83 13.23 2.14 14.94
C ALA A 83 14.75 2.38 15.06
N ASP A 84 15.21 3.58 14.71
CA ASP A 84 16.64 3.94 14.80
C ASP A 84 17.14 3.95 16.26
N ARG A 85 16.26 4.32 17.21
CA ARG A 85 16.64 4.44 18.63
C ARG A 85 16.48 3.16 19.44
N TYR A 86 15.46 2.37 19.12
CA TYR A 86 15.07 1.22 19.94
C TYR A 86 15.19 -0.13 19.20
N GLY A 87 15.51 -0.10 17.92
CA GLY A 87 15.61 -1.27 17.05
C GLY A 87 14.40 -1.47 16.14
N ARG A 88 14.64 -2.02 14.96
CA ARG A 88 13.60 -2.23 13.94
C ARG A 88 12.57 -3.26 14.38
N ARG A 89 12.99 -4.33 15.02
CA ARG A 89 12.12 -5.40 15.54
C ARG A 89 11.08 -4.83 16.52
N LEU A 90 11.50 -4.01 17.48
CA LEU A 90 10.59 -3.42 18.45
C LEU A 90 9.60 -2.46 17.80
N SER A 91 10.06 -1.63 16.87
CA SER A 91 9.22 -0.69 16.11
C SER A 91 8.10 -1.43 15.37
N LEU A 92 8.45 -2.47 14.61
CA LEU A 92 7.51 -3.30 13.87
C LEU A 92 6.54 -4.05 14.79
N THR A 93 7.01 -4.49 15.96
CA THR A 93 6.15 -5.21 16.93
C THR A 93 5.14 -4.26 17.55
N VAL A 94 5.54 -3.04 17.89
CA VAL A 94 4.64 -2.01 18.44
C VAL A 94 3.59 -1.60 17.41
N SER A 95 3.97 -1.36 16.15
CA SER A 95 3.03 -0.96 15.10
C SER A 95 1.94 -2.02 14.87
N VAL A 96 2.31 -3.29 14.75
CA VAL A 96 1.33 -4.37 14.55
C VAL A 96 0.43 -4.58 15.77
N THR A 97 0.94 -4.36 16.98
CA THR A 97 0.13 -4.44 18.20
C THR A 97 -0.94 -3.34 18.23
N ILE A 98 -0.56 -2.12 17.85
CA ILE A 98 -1.50 -0.99 17.73
C ILE A 98 -2.56 -1.30 16.69
N MET A 99 -2.18 -1.81 15.52
CA MET A 99 -3.11 -2.19 14.47
C MET A 99 -4.11 -3.25 14.93
N ALA A 100 -3.63 -4.34 15.54
CA ALA A 100 -4.49 -5.39 16.09
C ALA A 100 -5.51 -4.84 17.10
N SER A 101 -5.03 -4.00 18.03
CA SER A 101 -5.89 -3.39 19.06
C SER A 101 -6.99 -2.52 18.44
N CYS A 102 -6.65 -1.75 17.41
CA CYS A 102 -7.63 -0.91 16.71
C CYS A 102 -8.64 -1.75 15.90
N SER A 103 -8.20 -2.83 15.23
CA SER A 103 -9.11 -3.72 14.48
C SER A 103 -10.11 -4.40 15.42
N PHE A 104 -9.66 -4.87 16.59
CA PHE A 104 -10.58 -5.37 17.61
C PHE A 104 -11.49 -4.29 18.19
N ALA A 105 -10.97 -3.07 18.43
CA ALA A 105 -11.79 -1.95 18.90
C ALA A 105 -12.92 -1.64 17.90
N ILE A 106 -12.63 -1.63 16.60
CA ILE A 106 -13.65 -1.45 15.55
C ILE A 106 -14.65 -2.60 15.59
N ALA A 107 -14.17 -3.86 15.66
CA ALA A 107 -15.03 -5.05 15.65
C ALA A 107 -16.03 -5.08 16.80
N ILE A 108 -15.67 -4.58 17.99
CA ILE A 108 -16.53 -4.58 19.20
C ILE A 108 -17.27 -3.26 19.40
N THR A 109 -17.04 -2.24 18.56
CA THR A 109 -17.72 -0.93 18.72
C THR A 109 -19.24 -1.10 18.60
N PRO A 110 -20.04 -0.62 19.58
CA PRO A 110 -21.47 -0.62 19.48
C PRO A 110 -21.97 0.27 18.32
N THR A 111 -23.19 0.05 17.88
CA THR A 111 -23.77 0.79 16.76
C THR A 111 -24.17 2.22 17.16
N GLU A 112 -24.36 3.08 16.16
CA GLU A 112 -24.88 4.45 16.36
C GLU A 112 -26.24 4.43 17.09
N ALA A 113 -27.11 3.47 16.78
CA ALA A 113 -28.38 3.30 17.48
C ALA A 113 -28.23 3.03 18.99
N SER A 114 -27.08 2.49 19.44
CA SER A 114 -26.83 2.16 20.84
C SER A 114 -26.11 3.27 21.60
N ILE A 115 -25.11 3.92 20.99
CA ILE A 115 -24.23 4.89 21.66
C ILE A 115 -24.20 6.27 20.96
N GLY A 116 -25.06 6.46 19.95
CA GLY A 116 -25.16 7.73 19.22
C GLY A 116 -23.85 8.12 18.51
N PRO A 117 -23.53 9.42 18.48
CA PRO A 117 -22.35 9.96 17.77
C PRO A 117 -20.99 9.43 18.26
N ALA A 118 -20.97 8.72 19.40
CA ALA A 118 -19.75 8.10 19.89
C ALA A 118 -19.28 6.94 18.98
N ALA A 119 -20.20 6.25 18.28
CA ALA A 119 -19.85 5.16 17.38
C ALA A 119 -18.93 5.61 16.21
N PRO A 120 -19.30 6.59 15.37
CA PRO A 120 -18.43 7.07 14.32
C PRO A 120 -17.16 7.75 14.86
N LEU A 121 -17.20 8.35 16.05
CA LEU A 121 -16.01 8.94 16.69
C LEU A 121 -15.00 7.85 17.07
N ILE A 122 -15.43 6.72 17.64
CA ILE A 122 -14.57 5.59 17.95
C ILE A 122 -13.94 5.02 16.66
N LEU A 123 -14.76 4.85 15.61
CA LEU A 123 -14.28 4.42 14.31
C LEU A 123 -13.20 5.37 13.77
N LEU A 124 -13.45 6.67 13.79
CA LEU A 124 -12.49 7.70 13.36
C LEU A 124 -11.19 7.62 14.14
N LEU A 125 -11.25 7.57 15.47
CA LEU A 125 -10.06 7.52 16.33
C LEU A 125 -9.25 6.24 16.11
N ALA A 126 -9.92 5.08 16.00
CA ALA A 126 -9.26 3.82 15.70
C ALA A 126 -8.56 3.88 14.33
N ARG A 127 -9.21 4.46 13.31
CA ARG A 127 -8.62 4.60 11.95
C ARG A 127 -7.46 5.61 11.91
N LEU A 128 -7.50 6.70 12.69
CA LEU A 128 -6.38 7.62 12.84
C LEU A 128 -5.16 6.92 13.44
N VAL A 129 -5.37 6.15 14.51
CA VAL A 129 -4.30 5.41 15.19
C VAL A 129 -3.73 4.29 14.30
N GLN A 130 -4.58 3.59 13.55
CA GLN A 130 -4.13 2.63 12.54
C GLN A 130 -3.28 3.30 11.45
N GLY A 131 -3.72 4.43 10.90
CA GLY A 131 -2.98 5.19 9.90
C GLY A 131 -1.60 5.65 10.40
N PHE A 132 -1.52 6.07 11.67
CA PHE A 132 -0.26 6.39 12.32
C PHE A 132 0.67 5.17 12.44
N ALA A 133 0.15 4.01 12.86
CA ALA A 133 0.95 2.78 12.99
C ALA A 133 1.49 2.29 11.64
N THR A 134 0.64 2.30 10.59
CA THR A 134 0.97 1.88 9.22
C THR A 134 2.04 2.75 8.56
N GLY A 135 2.12 4.04 8.91
CA GLY A 135 3.00 5.00 8.26
C GLY A 135 4.48 4.62 8.26
N GLY A 136 4.96 3.97 9.33
CA GLY A 136 6.37 3.61 9.47
C GLY A 136 6.82 2.37 8.69
N GLU A 137 5.90 1.53 8.26
CA GLU A 137 6.22 0.20 7.74
C GLU A 137 6.64 0.20 6.26
N TYR A 138 5.97 1.01 5.43
CA TYR A 138 6.22 1.02 3.99
C TYR A 138 7.68 1.36 3.64
N GLY A 139 8.24 2.42 4.23
CA GLY A 139 9.60 2.85 3.93
C GLY A 139 10.65 1.78 4.28
N ALA A 140 10.50 1.13 5.42
CA ALA A 140 11.39 0.06 5.86
C ALA A 140 11.26 -1.18 4.98
N SER A 141 10.05 -1.62 4.67
CA SER A 141 9.75 -2.82 3.87
C SER A 141 10.20 -2.66 2.41
N ALA A 142 9.83 -1.55 1.75
CA ALA A 142 10.21 -1.27 0.36
C ALA A 142 11.73 -1.16 0.19
N THR A 143 12.42 -0.50 1.13
CA THR A 143 13.88 -0.37 1.12
C THR A 143 14.55 -1.71 1.33
N TYR A 144 14.10 -2.48 2.33
CA TYR A 144 14.66 -3.81 2.63
C TYR A 144 14.57 -4.76 1.43
N LEU A 145 13.39 -4.87 0.79
CA LEU A 145 13.21 -5.74 -0.37
C LEU A 145 14.07 -5.32 -1.56
N SER A 146 14.28 -4.01 -1.75
CA SER A 146 15.09 -3.47 -2.84
C SER A 146 16.59 -3.67 -2.60
N GLU A 147 17.07 -3.55 -1.34
CA GLU A 147 18.45 -3.75 -0.95
C GLU A 147 18.86 -5.24 -0.89
N ALA A 148 17.94 -6.10 -0.41
CA ALA A 148 18.15 -7.54 -0.32
C ALA A 148 18.08 -8.24 -1.69
N ALA A 149 17.60 -7.55 -2.73
CA ALA A 149 17.44 -8.10 -4.05
C ALA A 149 18.78 -8.23 -4.79
N LEU A 150 18.92 -9.35 -5.51
CA LEU A 150 20.12 -9.61 -6.31
C LEU A 150 20.23 -8.61 -7.47
N PRO A 151 21.45 -8.10 -7.78
CA PRO A 151 21.71 -7.29 -8.97
C PRO A 151 21.16 -7.98 -10.24
N GLY A 152 20.50 -7.22 -11.12
CA GLY A 152 19.88 -7.73 -12.35
C GLY A 152 18.50 -8.41 -12.16
N ARG A 153 18.04 -8.62 -10.90
CA ARG A 153 16.71 -9.17 -10.59
C ARG A 153 15.95 -8.33 -9.56
N ARG A 154 16.35 -7.08 -9.40
CA ARG A 154 15.75 -6.18 -8.39
C ARG A 154 14.29 -5.88 -8.66
N GLY A 155 13.90 -5.70 -9.92
CA GLY A 155 12.51 -5.49 -10.30
C GLY A 155 11.64 -6.69 -9.95
N PHE A 156 12.06 -7.89 -10.33
CA PHE A 156 11.35 -9.12 -10.01
C PHE A 156 11.19 -9.32 -8.50
N LEU A 157 12.28 -9.21 -7.72
CA LEU A 157 12.22 -9.46 -6.27
C LEU A 157 11.45 -8.37 -5.51
N SER A 158 11.58 -7.10 -5.90
CA SER A 158 10.85 -6.01 -5.24
C SER A 158 9.35 -6.01 -5.56
N SER A 159 8.92 -6.63 -6.67
CA SER A 159 7.51 -6.73 -7.05
C SER A 159 6.67 -7.52 -6.03
N PHE A 160 7.29 -8.41 -5.26
CA PHE A 160 6.61 -9.17 -4.19
C PHE A 160 6.06 -8.28 -3.08
N HIS A 161 6.56 -7.04 -2.94
CA HIS A 161 5.93 -6.05 -2.08
C HIS A 161 4.47 -5.78 -2.48
N TYR A 162 4.21 -5.62 -3.78
CA TYR A 162 2.85 -5.43 -4.29
C TYR A 162 2.05 -6.73 -4.42
N VAL A 163 2.70 -7.88 -4.59
CA VAL A 163 2.01 -9.19 -4.47
C VAL A 163 1.32 -9.30 -3.11
N THR A 164 2.02 -8.97 -2.03
CA THR A 164 1.43 -9.04 -0.68
C THR A 164 0.44 -7.91 -0.40
N LEU A 165 0.68 -6.71 -0.94
CA LEU A 165 -0.23 -5.59 -0.83
C LEU A 165 -1.59 -5.90 -1.50
N VAL A 166 -1.57 -6.34 -2.76
CA VAL A 166 -2.78 -6.75 -3.49
C VAL A 166 -3.36 -8.04 -2.91
N GLY A 167 -2.50 -8.95 -2.40
CA GLY A 167 -2.90 -10.16 -1.69
C GLY A 167 -3.79 -9.86 -0.48
N GLY A 168 -3.52 -8.80 0.27
CA GLY A 168 -4.41 -8.32 1.34
C GLY A 168 -5.80 -7.95 0.83
N HIS A 169 -5.89 -7.29 -0.34
CA HIS A 169 -7.18 -6.98 -0.97
C HIS A 169 -7.91 -8.24 -1.45
N VAL A 170 -7.19 -9.18 -2.08
CA VAL A 170 -7.73 -10.48 -2.48
C VAL A 170 -8.30 -11.22 -1.27
N LEU A 171 -7.59 -11.25 -0.14
CA LEU A 171 -8.07 -11.87 1.10
C LEU A 171 -9.32 -11.18 1.65
N ALA A 172 -9.42 -9.85 1.59
CA ALA A 172 -10.63 -9.13 2.00
C ALA A 172 -11.83 -9.49 1.12
N GLN A 173 -11.64 -9.61 -0.20
CA GLN A 173 -12.67 -10.06 -1.13
C GLN A 173 -13.07 -11.53 -0.90
N LEU A 174 -12.08 -12.41 -0.62
CA LEU A 174 -12.35 -13.81 -0.26
C LEU A 174 -13.16 -13.91 1.05
N THR A 175 -12.87 -13.05 2.02
CA THR A 175 -13.63 -12.98 3.27
C THR A 175 -15.09 -12.62 2.99
N LEU A 176 -15.34 -11.61 2.16
CA LEU A 176 -16.71 -11.23 1.76
C LEU A 176 -17.39 -12.35 0.97
N LEU A 177 -16.69 -12.96 0.01
CA LEU A 177 -17.22 -14.08 -0.77
C LEU A 177 -17.62 -15.27 0.12
N ALA A 178 -16.78 -15.64 1.08
CA ALA A 178 -17.07 -16.71 2.03
C ALA A 178 -18.32 -16.39 2.89
N MET A 179 -18.49 -15.12 3.29
CA MET A 179 -19.67 -14.69 4.05
C MET A 179 -20.94 -14.74 3.20
N LEU A 180 -20.90 -14.32 1.95
CA LEU A 180 -22.05 -14.36 1.05
C LEU A 180 -22.53 -15.78 0.70
N GLN A 181 -21.74 -16.81 0.94
CA GLN A 181 -22.16 -18.20 0.78
C GLN A 181 -23.03 -18.70 1.95
N GLY A 182 -22.91 -18.11 3.13
CA GLY A 182 -23.61 -18.55 4.34
C GLY A 182 -24.56 -17.53 4.96
N PHE A 183 -24.45 -16.28 4.56
CA PHE A 183 -25.17 -15.15 5.14
C PHE A 183 -25.75 -14.24 4.07
N ASP A 184 -26.92 -13.70 4.33
CA ASP A 184 -27.50 -12.67 3.49
C ASP A 184 -26.85 -11.27 3.74
N ALA A 185 -27.15 -10.32 2.86
CA ALA A 185 -26.60 -8.96 2.96
C ALA A 185 -27.00 -8.25 4.27
N ALA A 186 -28.20 -8.54 4.80
CA ALA A 186 -28.67 -7.96 6.06
C ALA A 186 -27.87 -8.50 7.25
N GLN A 187 -27.57 -9.80 7.30
CA GLN A 187 -26.75 -10.42 8.33
C GLN A 187 -25.30 -9.91 8.28
N ILE A 188 -24.74 -9.76 7.08
CA ILE A 188 -23.40 -9.18 6.91
C ILE A 188 -23.39 -7.73 7.40
N SER A 189 -24.43 -6.95 7.11
CA SER A 189 -24.57 -5.57 7.61
C SER A 189 -24.76 -5.51 9.13
N GLN A 190 -25.50 -6.42 9.73
CA GLN A 190 -25.74 -6.39 11.17
C GLN A 190 -24.50 -6.77 12.00
N TRP A 191 -23.78 -7.82 11.60
CA TRP A 191 -22.66 -8.35 12.40
C TRP A 191 -21.49 -8.92 11.58
N GLY A 192 -21.69 -9.37 10.32
CA GLY A 192 -20.65 -10.05 9.54
C GLY A 192 -19.39 -9.20 9.36
N TRP A 193 -19.53 -7.91 9.15
CA TRP A 193 -18.36 -6.99 9.06
C TRP A 193 -17.47 -7.01 10.32
N ARG A 194 -18.06 -7.25 11.51
CA ARG A 194 -17.31 -7.35 12.77
C ARG A 194 -16.35 -8.54 12.75
N VAL A 195 -16.79 -9.66 12.16
CA VAL A 195 -15.95 -10.86 12.00
C VAL A 195 -14.80 -10.56 11.05
N ALA A 196 -15.02 -9.83 9.97
CA ALA A 196 -13.97 -9.46 9.04
C ALA A 196 -12.86 -8.61 9.71
N PHE A 197 -13.23 -7.61 10.53
CA PHE A 197 -12.25 -6.85 11.32
C PHE A 197 -11.60 -7.70 12.42
N ALA A 198 -12.33 -8.56 13.10
CA ALA A 198 -11.77 -9.47 14.11
C ALA A 198 -10.74 -10.44 13.50
N LEU A 199 -11.00 -10.97 12.29
CA LEU A 199 -10.03 -11.80 11.55
C LEU A 199 -8.74 -11.02 11.26
N GLY A 200 -8.83 -9.73 10.90
CA GLY A 200 -7.66 -8.85 10.76
C GLY A 200 -6.87 -8.72 12.06
N GLY A 201 -7.56 -8.52 13.18
CA GLY A 201 -6.96 -8.48 14.51
C GLY A 201 -6.25 -9.79 14.89
N VAL A 202 -6.89 -10.96 14.63
CA VAL A 202 -6.29 -12.28 14.87
C VAL A 202 -5.07 -12.49 13.98
N ALA A 203 -5.15 -12.16 12.69
CA ALA A 203 -4.03 -12.26 11.76
C ALA A 203 -2.86 -11.36 12.21
N ALA A 204 -3.13 -10.16 12.72
CA ALA A 204 -2.11 -9.28 13.27
C ALA A 204 -1.44 -9.86 14.54
N ILE A 205 -2.16 -10.63 15.39
CA ILE A 205 -1.56 -11.37 16.51
C ILE A 205 -0.60 -12.45 15.99
N VAL A 206 -0.96 -13.18 14.94
CA VAL A 206 -0.05 -14.16 14.33
C VAL A 206 1.22 -13.48 13.83
N VAL A 207 1.10 -12.35 13.13
CA VAL A 207 2.26 -11.55 12.68
C VAL A 207 3.09 -11.05 13.86
N PHE A 208 2.46 -10.62 14.96
CA PHE A 208 3.17 -10.24 16.18
C PHE A 208 4.07 -11.38 16.69
N TRP A 209 3.56 -12.62 16.78
CA TRP A 209 4.36 -13.76 17.17
C TRP A 209 5.50 -14.06 16.19
N MET A 210 5.23 -13.98 14.89
CA MET A 210 6.26 -14.15 13.87
C MET A 210 7.37 -13.10 14.02
N ARG A 211 7.02 -11.83 14.25
CA ARG A 211 7.99 -10.73 14.42
C ARG A 211 8.82 -10.85 15.71
N ARG A 212 8.26 -11.40 16.78
CA ARG A 212 9.03 -11.68 18.00
C ARG A 212 10.15 -12.71 17.79
N THR A 213 10.03 -13.58 16.80
CA THR A 213 11.04 -14.58 16.46
C THR A 213 12.03 -14.11 15.37
N MET A 214 11.88 -12.89 14.86
CA MET A 214 12.84 -12.31 13.91
C MET A 214 14.11 -11.82 14.62
N ASP A 215 15.25 -11.96 13.94
CA ASP A 215 16.48 -11.37 14.42
C ASP A 215 16.44 -9.84 14.30
N GLU A 216 17.07 -9.13 15.25
CA GLU A 216 17.26 -7.69 15.15
C GLU A 216 18.24 -7.40 14.02
N SER A 217 17.83 -6.56 13.05
CA SER A 217 18.68 -6.22 11.89
C SER A 217 19.70 -5.12 12.18
N LEU A 218 19.50 -4.35 13.26
CA LEU A 218 20.46 -3.37 13.73
C LEU A 218 21.42 -4.02 14.73
N GLY A 219 22.73 -3.87 14.51
CA GLY A 219 23.72 -4.31 15.49
C GLY A 219 23.56 -3.61 16.83
N SER A 220 23.83 -4.33 17.92
CA SER A 220 23.74 -3.80 19.29
C SER A 220 24.51 -2.50 19.47
N ASP A 221 25.69 -2.38 18.85
CA ASP A 221 26.55 -1.20 18.93
C ASP A 221 25.91 0.02 18.26
N ALA A 222 25.22 -0.17 17.14
CA ALA A 222 24.49 0.89 16.45
C ALA A 222 23.33 1.41 17.31
N ILE A 223 22.57 0.52 17.96
CA ILE A 223 21.49 0.90 18.88
C ILE A 223 22.04 1.64 20.09
N HIS A 224 23.14 1.17 20.68
CA HIS A 224 23.79 1.86 21.81
C HIS A 224 24.37 3.21 21.43
N ALA A 225 24.96 3.37 20.23
CA ALA A 225 25.44 4.66 19.71
C ALA A 225 24.28 5.64 19.47
N ALA A 226 23.17 5.17 18.90
CA ALA A 226 21.96 5.98 18.68
C ALA A 226 21.33 6.45 19.99
N ARG A 227 21.25 5.57 21.00
CA ARG A 227 20.75 5.93 22.34
C ARG A 227 21.62 6.97 23.05
N ARG A 228 22.92 6.96 22.84
CA ARG A 228 23.88 7.94 23.40
C ARG A 228 23.97 9.24 22.62
N GLY A 229 23.20 9.40 21.54
CA GLY A 229 23.27 10.58 20.68
C GLY A 229 24.56 10.71 19.86
N GLN A 230 25.36 9.65 19.81
CA GLN A 230 26.66 9.60 19.12
C GLN A 230 26.55 9.13 17.66
N ALA A 231 25.39 8.60 17.25
CA ALA A 231 25.18 8.26 15.86
C ALA A 231 25.05 9.55 15.03
N ARG A 232 25.91 9.71 14.00
CA ARG A 232 25.65 10.65 12.92
C ARG A 232 24.18 10.47 12.51
N ALA A 233 23.48 11.61 12.30
CA ALA A 233 22.03 11.70 12.08
C ALA A 233 21.57 10.86 10.86
N SER A 234 21.61 9.53 11.01
CA SER A 234 20.95 8.58 10.11
C SER A 234 19.46 8.86 10.18
N GLY A 235 18.83 9.15 9.06
CA GLY A 235 17.40 9.47 9.01
C GLY A 235 17.03 10.89 9.51
N SER A 236 17.91 11.87 9.40
CA SER A 236 17.62 13.25 9.75
C SER A 236 16.63 13.89 8.76
N LEU A 237 15.50 14.42 9.27
CA LEU A 237 14.57 15.24 8.47
C LEU A 237 15.27 16.46 7.87
N HIS A 238 16.19 17.09 8.62
CA HIS A 238 16.96 18.23 8.11
C HIS A 238 17.78 17.82 6.87
N GLU A 239 18.49 16.70 6.93
CA GLU A 239 19.22 16.16 5.78
C GLU A 239 18.30 15.93 4.58
N LEU A 240 17.13 15.33 4.82
CA LEU A 240 16.17 15.02 3.77
C LEU A 240 15.59 16.29 3.14
N PHE A 241 15.15 17.28 3.93
CA PHE A 241 14.50 18.48 3.41
C PHE A 241 15.48 19.52 2.86
N VAL A 242 16.71 19.57 3.37
CA VAL A 242 17.71 20.57 2.95
C VAL A 242 18.60 20.04 1.83
N HIS A 243 19.16 18.82 1.98
CA HIS A 243 20.13 18.27 1.02
C HIS A 243 19.50 17.32 0.01
N GLN A 244 18.40 16.63 0.34
CA GLN A 244 17.75 15.63 -0.51
C GLN A 244 16.33 16.05 -0.96
N TRP A 245 16.01 17.34 -0.95
CA TRP A 245 14.66 17.81 -1.33
C TRP A 245 14.28 17.49 -2.78
N ARG A 246 15.25 17.48 -3.71
CA ARG A 246 15.00 17.12 -5.12
C ARG A 246 14.61 15.65 -5.28
N PRO A 247 15.36 14.66 -4.75
CA PRO A 247 14.91 13.27 -4.69
C PRO A 247 13.57 13.10 -3.98
N LEU A 248 13.32 13.83 -2.88
CA LEU A 248 12.06 13.77 -2.16
C LEU A 248 10.88 14.26 -3.01
N LEU A 249 11.02 15.42 -3.67
CA LEU A 249 10.02 15.95 -4.58
C LEU A 249 9.80 15.00 -5.77
N LEU A 250 10.88 14.46 -6.33
CA LEU A 250 10.78 13.48 -7.41
C LEU A 250 10.05 12.22 -6.96
N CYS A 251 10.37 11.67 -5.77
CA CYS A 251 9.66 10.55 -5.17
C CYS A 251 8.16 10.84 -4.99
N PHE A 252 7.80 12.02 -4.52
CA PHE A 252 6.41 12.47 -4.40
C PHE A 252 5.70 12.51 -5.76
N LEU A 253 6.30 13.17 -6.76
CA LEU A 253 5.69 13.36 -8.08
C LEU A 253 5.56 12.05 -8.88
N ILE A 254 6.55 11.15 -8.83
CA ILE A 254 6.44 9.83 -9.47
C ILE A 254 5.39 8.95 -8.78
N THR A 255 5.16 9.18 -7.50
CA THR A 255 4.18 8.42 -6.71
C THR A 255 2.76 8.93 -6.91
N ALA A 256 2.57 10.23 -7.11
CA ALA A 256 1.26 10.87 -7.17
C ALA A 256 0.31 10.22 -8.19
N GLY A 257 0.69 10.16 -9.47
CA GLY A 257 -0.11 9.56 -10.53
C GLY A 257 -0.33 8.05 -10.34
N GLY A 258 0.72 7.34 -9.90
CA GLY A 258 0.61 5.92 -9.61
C GLY A 258 -0.35 5.64 -8.45
N THR A 259 -0.36 6.49 -7.43
CA THR A 259 -1.25 6.37 -6.29
C THR A 259 -2.71 6.67 -6.65
N VAL A 260 -2.97 7.77 -7.36
CA VAL A 260 -4.33 8.07 -7.85
C VAL A 260 -4.86 6.93 -8.72
N ALA A 261 -4.06 6.44 -9.69
CA ALA A 261 -4.45 5.32 -10.53
C ALA A 261 -4.71 4.05 -9.70
N PHE A 262 -3.82 3.74 -8.76
CA PHE A 262 -3.95 2.56 -7.92
C PHE A 262 -5.28 2.56 -7.15
N TYR A 263 -5.61 3.63 -6.42
CA TYR A 263 -6.87 3.71 -5.65
C TYR A 263 -8.09 3.85 -6.54
N THR A 264 -7.99 4.55 -7.67
CA THR A 264 -9.08 4.62 -8.65
C THR A 264 -9.38 3.24 -9.25
N TYR A 265 -8.37 2.48 -9.65
CA TYR A 265 -8.58 1.19 -10.31
C TYR A 265 -8.86 0.07 -9.30
N SER A 266 -8.15 0.01 -8.15
CA SER A 266 -8.24 -1.12 -7.22
C SER A 266 -9.20 -0.92 -6.06
N VAL A 267 -9.69 0.28 -5.80
CA VAL A 267 -10.69 0.56 -4.75
C VAL A 267 -11.98 1.11 -5.35
N VAL A 268 -11.90 2.18 -6.14
CA VAL A 268 -13.08 2.79 -6.75
C VAL A 268 -13.68 1.86 -7.82
N GLY A 269 -12.87 1.26 -8.69
CA GLY A 269 -13.32 0.33 -9.73
C GLY A 269 -14.11 -0.87 -9.17
N PRO A 270 -13.55 -1.64 -8.21
CA PRO A 270 -14.30 -2.68 -7.50
C PRO A 270 -15.57 -2.21 -6.84
N LYS A 271 -15.59 -0.99 -6.28
CA LYS A 271 -16.82 -0.40 -5.70
C LYS A 271 -17.87 -0.08 -6.76
N MET A 272 -17.47 0.40 -7.95
CA MET A 272 -18.37 0.58 -9.08
C MET A 272 -19.02 -0.75 -9.48
N ILE A 273 -18.25 -1.83 -9.56
CA ILE A 273 -18.74 -3.18 -9.88
C ILE A 273 -19.70 -3.66 -8.77
N GLN A 274 -19.30 -3.55 -7.49
CA GLN A 274 -20.20 -3.94 -6.37
C GLN A 274 -21.52 -3.15 -6.37
N SER A 275 -21.47 -1.86 -6.69
CA SER A 275 -22.70 -1.04 -6.75
C SER A 275 -23.59 -1.41 -7.94
N ARG A 276 -22.98 -1.84 -9.05
CA ARG A 276 -23.71 -2.23 -10.27
C ARG A 276 -24.34 -3.62 -10.15
N PHE A 277 -23.62 -4.56 -9.54
CA PHE A 277 -24.07 -5.92 -9.27
C PHE A 277 -24.49 -6.05 -7.80
N ALA A 278 -25.46 -5.22 -7.36
CA ALA A 278 -25.99 -5.25 -5.99
C ALA A 278 -27.26 -6.13 -5.89
N GLY A 279 -27.71 -6.40 -4.69
CA GLY A 279 -28.87 -7.24 -4.45
C GLY A 279 -28.59 -8.72 -4.77
N ASP A 280 -29.42 -9.35 -5.58
CA ASP A 280 -29.32 -10.77 -5.93
C ASP A 280 -28.03 -11.10 -6.72
N ASP A 281 -27.44 -10.11 -7.39
CA ASP A 281 -26.20 -10.26 -8.16
C ASP A 281 -24.93 -9.94 -7.37
N ALA A 282 -25.02 -9.68 -6.06
CA ALA A 282 -23.86 -9.28 -5.24
C ALA A 282 -22.69 -10.27 -5.32
N MET A 283 -22.97 -11.56 -5.38
CA MET A 283 -21.98 -12.62 -5.56
C MET A 283 -21.19 -12.43 -6.86
N THR A 284 -21.85 -12.12 -7.97
CA THR A 284 -21.21 -11.86 -9.27
C THR A 284 -20.22 -10.69 -9.17
N GLY A 285 -20.62 -9.57 -8.56
CA GLY A 285 -19.74 -8.41 -8.37
C GLY A 285 -18.49 -8.74 -7.56
N VAL A 286 -18.64 -9.52 -6.49
CA VAL A 286 -17.49 -9.94 -5.65
C VAL A 286 -16.56 -10.88 -6.40
N VAL A 287 -17.10 -11.85 -7.16
CA VAL A 287 -16.29 -12.79 -7.96
C VAL A 287 -15.52 -12.07 -9.06
N VAL A 288 -16.16 -11.14 -9.78
CA VAL A 288 -15.49 -10.32 -10.80
C VAL A 288 -14.32 -9.54 -10.21
N ASN A 289 -14.52 -8.88 -9.07
CA ASN A 289 -13.48 -8.15 -8.37
C ASN A 289 -12.35 -9.08 -7.89
N LEU A 290 -12.70 -10.23 -7.33
CA LEU A 290 -11.74 -11.22 -6.86
C LEU A 290 -10.83 -11.72 -8.00
N ILE A 291 -11.41 -12.10 -9.14
CA ILE A 291 -10.66 -12.56 -10.29
C ILE A 291 -9.77 -11.45 -10.83
N ALA A 292 -10.29 -10.23 -11.00
CA ALA A 292 -9.53 -9.10 -11.51
C ALA A 292 -8.35 -8.73 -10.59
N LEU A 293 -8.55 -8.67 -9.27
CA LEU A 293 -7.49 -8.43 -8.30
C LEU A 293 -6.46 -9.57 -8.25
N THR A 294 -6.90 -10.81 -8.42
CA THR A 294 -5.98 -11.95 -8.52
C THR A 294 -5.11 -11.83 -9.77
N VAL A 295 -5.68 -11.42 -10.90
CA VAL A 295 -4.90 -11.11 -12.11
C VAL A 295 -3.88 -10.00 -11.83
N LEU A 296 -4.28 -8.90 -11.19
CA LEU A 296 -3.35 -7.83 -10.79
C LEU A 296 -2.20 -8.36 -9.92
N MET A 297 -2.51 -9.21 -8.94
CA MET A 297 -1.53 -9.82 -8.04
C MET A 297 -0.52 -10.70 -8.81
N LEU A 298 -1.01 -11.55 -9.71
CA LEU A 298 -0.16 -12.46 -10.49
C LEU A 298 0.68 -11.74 -11.55
N LEU A 299 0.22 -10.60 -12.05
CA LEU A 299 0.97 -9.78 -13.00
C LEU A 299 2.16 -9.04 -12.35
N GLN A 300 2.19 -8.86 -11.02
CA GLN A 300 3.27 -8.12 -10.36
C GLN A 300 4.67 -8.70 -10.63
N PRO A 301 4.94 -10.01 -10.42
CA PRO A 301 6.24 -10.59 -10.72
C PRO A 301 6.61 -10.50 -12.21
N ILE A 302 5.61 -10.60 -13.10
CA ILE A 302 5.81 -10.49 -14.55
C ILE A 302 6.26 -9.06 -14.91
N GLY A 303 5.56 -8.04 -14.39
CA GLY A 303 5.95 -6.64 -14.56
C GLY A 303 7.33 -6.32 -13.99
N GLY A 304 7.62 -6.86 -12.79
CA GLY A 304 8.94 -6.73 -12.16
C GLY A 304 10.06 -7.34 -13.00
N TRP A 305 9.87 -8.55 -13.51
CA TRP A 305 10.80 -9.23 -14.42
C TRP A 305 10.97 -8.45 -15.74
N LEU A 306 9.87 -8.00 -16.34
CA LEU A 306 9.93 -7.19 -17.56
C LEU A 306 10.73 -5.91 -17.35
N SER A 307 10.62 -5.27 -16.18
CA SER A 307 11.40 -4.06 -15.85
C SER A 307 12.90 -4.32 -15.78
N ASP A 308 13.31 -5.53 -15.40
CA ASP A 308 14.74 -5.91 -15.39
C ASP A 308 15.30 -6.07 -16.82
N LEU A 309 14.42 -6.32 -17.82
CA LEU A 309 14.79 -6.44 -19.24
C LEU A 309 14.75 -5.11 -19.99
N VAL A 310 13.64 -4.35 -19.86
CA VAL A 310 13.39 -3.14 -20.69
C VAL A 310 13.70 -1.83 -19.96
N GLY A 311 14.03 -1.91 -18.67
CA GLY A 311 14.34 -0.75 -17.83
C GLY A 311 13.12 -0.14 -17.14
N ARG A 312 13.37 0.54 -16.01
CA ARG A 312 12.33 1.11 -15.11
C ARG A 312 11.54 2.23 -15.81
N LYS A 313 12.24 3.14 -16.47
CA LYS A 313 11.65 4.30 -17.15
C LYS A 313 10.64 3.88 -18.22
N THR A 314 10.96 2.85 -19.00
CA THR A 314 10.07 2.34 -20.07
C THR A 314 8.71 1.91 -19.52
N LEU A 315 8.70 1.16 -18.40
CA LEU A 315 7.45 0.73 -17.78
C LEU A 315 6.67 1.90 -17.18
N LEU A 316 7.35 2.85 -16.54
CA LEU A 316 6.70 4.04 -15.97
C LEU A 316 6.09 4.93 -17.05
N VAL A 317 6.76 5.10 -18.18
CA VAL A 317 6.22 5.84 -19.34
C VAL A 317 5.02 5.09 -19.93
N PHE A 318 5.11 3.76 -20.08
CA PHE A 318 3.98 2.93 -20.52
C PHE A 318 2.76 3.08 -19.58
N PHE A 319 2.98 2.99 -18.26
CA PHE A 319 1.93 3.23 -17.26
C PHE A 319 1.34 4.64 -17.41
N GLY A 320 2.20 5.67 -17.47
CA GLY A 320 1.73 7.06 -17.55
C GLY A 320 0.93 7.34 -18.82
N ALA A 321 1.42 6.91 -19.98
CA ALA A 321 0.73 7.07 -21.27
C ALA A 321 -0.59 6.27 -21.30
N GLY A 322 -0.54 5.00 -20.91
CA GLY A 322 -1.73 4.16 -20.83
C GLY A 322 -2.75 4.69 -19.81
N GLY A 323 -2.30 5.16 -18.66
CA GLY A 323 -3.16 5.74 -17.64
C GLY A 323 -3.85 7.03 -18.09
N VAL A 324 -3.14 7.93 -18.77
CA VAL A 324 -3.73 9.16 -19.33
C VAL A 324 -4.82 8.83 -20.36
N LEU A 325 -4.59 7.86 -21.22
CA LEU A 325 -5.55 7.47 -22.26
C LEU A 325 -6.75 6.68 -21.70
N TYR A 326 -6.53 5.93 -20.63
CA TYR A 326 -7.50 4.91 -20.19
C TYR A 326 -8.31 5.29 -18.95
N THR A 327 -7.80 6.16 -18.06
CA THR A 327 -8.46 6.45 -16.76
C THR A 327 -9.86 7.03 -16.94
N ALA A 328 -10.01 8.01 -17.84
CA ALA A 328 -11.33 8.62 -18.09
C ALA A 328 -12.32 7.60 -18.68
N PHE A 329 -11.88 6.75 -19.60
CA PHE A 329 -12.69 5.68 -20.15
C PHE A 329 -13.16 4.72 -19.06
N LEU A 330 -12.25 4.23 -18.20
CA LEU A 330 -12.59 3.34 -17.09
C LEU A 330 -13.66 3.97 -16.18
N VAL A 331 -13.42 5.20 -15.71
CA VAL A 331 -14.30 5.87 -14.75
C VAL A 331 -15.71 6.09 -15.30
N LEU A 332 -15.82 6.39 -16.61
CA LEU A 332 -17.10 6.68 -17.24
C LEU A 332 -17.79 5.44 -17.79
N ALA A 333 -17.06 4.44 -18.29
CA ALA A 333 -17.64 3.27 -18.94
C ALA A 333 -17.97 2.13 -17.96
N LEU A 334 -17.15 1.93 -16.90
CA LEU A 334 -17.30 0.80 -16.00
C LEU A 334 -18.66 0.80 -15.26
N PRO A 335 -19.18 1.92 -14.74
CA PRO A 335 -20.49 1.92 -14.08
C PRO A 335 -21.69 1.62 -15.00
N GLN A 336 -21.50 1.73 -16.31
CA GLN A 336 -22.55 1.51 -17.31
C GLN A 336 -22.70 0.04 -17.73
N GLN A 337 -21.76 -0.82 -17.34
CA GLN A 337 -21.76 -2.22 -17.76
C GLN A 337 -22.84 -3.00 -17.02
N SER A 338 -23.70 -3.71 -17.75
CA SER A 338 -24.71 -4.62 -17.20
C SER A 338 -24.21 -6.05 -17.10
N ASP A 339 -23.24 -6.42 -17.94
CA ASP A 339 -22.69 -7.76 -18.00
C ASP A 339 -21.34 -7.83 -17.28
N TRP A 340 -21.09 -8.95 -16.63
CA TRP A 340 -19.85 -9.18 -15.86
C TRP A 340 -18.59 -9.23 -16.73
N LEU A 341 -18.68 -9.76 -17.97
CA LEU A 341 -17.51 -9.93 -18.83
C LEU A 341 -16.92 -8.60 -19.32
N PRO A 342 -17.69 -7.64 -19.87
CA PRO A 342 -17.19 -6.31 -20.18
C PRO A 342 -16.69 -5.56 -18.94
N ALA A 343 -17.37 -5.66 -17.79
CA ALA A 343 -16.93 -5.05 -16.55
C ALA A 343 -15.57 -5.59 -16.11
N PHE A 344 -15.39 -6.91 -16.14
CA PHE A 344 -14.11 -7.57 -15.88
C PHE A 344 -13.03 -7.12 -16.88
N ALA A 345 -13.32 -7.10 -18.18
CA ALA A 345 -12.34 -6.75 -19.21
C ALA A 345 -11.83 -5.31 -19.06
N ILE A 346 -12.72 -4.36 -18.76
CA ILE A 346 -12.37 -2.97 -18.51
C ILE A 346 -11.46 -2.88 -17.28
N LEU A 347 -11.79 -3.54 -16.17
CA LEU A 347 -10.99 -3.50 -14.96
C LEU A 347 -9.65 -4.24 -15.12
N ALA A 348 -9.65 -5.39 -15.79
CA ALA A 348 -8.45 -6.19 -16.03
C ALA A 348 -7.43 -5.43 -16.91
N LEU A 349 -7.88 -4.72 -17.95
CA LEU A 349 -7.00 -3.90 -18.78
C LEU A 349 -6.39 -2.73 -17.99
N ALA A 350 -7.18 -2.09 -17.13
CA ALA A 350 -6.64 -1.08 -16.20
C ALA A 350 -5.56 -1.68 -15.29
N PHE A 351 -5.72 -2.89 -14.82
CA PHE A 351 -4.74 -3.58 -13.99
C PHE A 351 -3.47 -3.98 -14.73
N VAL A 352 -3.56 -4.32 -16.02
CA VAL A 352 -2.37 -4.51 -16.87
C VAL A 352 -1.58 -3.20 -16.98
N ILE A 353 -2.24 -2.08 -17.25
CA ILE A 353 -1.60 -0.76 -17.30
C ILE A 353 -0.97 -0.40 -15.93
N LEU A 354 -1.73 -0.60 -14.86
CA LEU A 354 -1.30 -0.30 -13.50
C LEU A 354 -0.09 -1.12 -13.05
N THR A 355 0.00 -2.39 -13.48
CA THR A 355 1.11 -3.30 -13.15
C THR A 355 2.46 -2.72 -13.54
N ALA A 356 2.55 -1.99 -14.65
CA ALA A 356 3.80 -1.38 -15.09
C ALA A 356 4.35 -0.33 -14.10
N TYR A 357 3.50 0.25 -13.25
CA TYR A 357 3.91 1.10 -12.14
C TYR A 357 4.09 0.31 -10.84
N THR A 358 3.09 -0.49 -10.46
CA THR A 358 3.05 -1.11 -9.14
C THR A 358 4.17 -2.12 -8.93
N SER A 359 4.52 -2.90 -9.95
CA SER A 359 5.55 -3.93 -9.87
C SER A 359 6.95 -3.39 -9.55
N ILE A 360 7.23 -2.13 -9.89
CA ILE A 360 8.55 -1.50 -9.71
C ILE A 360 8.54 -0.30 -8.77
N ASN A 361 7.38 0.03 -8.23
CA ASN A 361 7.19 1.20 -7.39
C ASN A 361 8.16 1.28 -6.19
N ALA A 362 8.44 0.14 -5.55
CA ALA A 362 9.36 0.07 -4.41
C ALA A 362 10.81 0.33 -4.82
N VAL A 363 11.29 -0.37 -5.85
CA VAL A 363 12.70 -0.28 -6.29
C VAL A 363 13.03 1.08 -6.88
N VAL A 364 12.16 1.67 -7.71
CA VAL A 364 12.39 3.00 -8.30
C VAL A 364 12.59 4.07 -7.23
N LYS A 365 11.81 4.03 -6.17
CA LYS A 365 11.96 4.98 -5.05
C LYS A 365 13.25 4.74 -4.27
N ALA A 366 13.62 3.48 -4.03
CA ALA A 366 14.84 3.13 -3.34
C ALA A 366 16.10 3.57 -4.12
N GLU A 367 16.04 3.56 -5.45
CA GLU A 367 17.11 4.03 -6.35
C GLU A 367 17.36 5.55 -6.29
N LEU A 368 16.37 6.35 -5.79
CA LEU A 368 16.49 7.80 -5.71
C LEU A 368 17.34 8.30 -4.54
N PHE A 369 17.50 7.52 -3.47
CA PHE A 369 18.07 8.00 -2.21
C PHE A 369 19.37 7.28 -1.84
N PRO A 370 20.38 8.01 -1.29
CA PRO A 370 21.54 7.41 -0.69
C PRO A 370 21.16 6.58 0.55
N THR A 371 21.98 5.57 0.87
CA THR A 371 21.69 4.53 1.88
C THR A 371 21.29 5.09 3.24
N HIS A 372 21.98 6.15 3.71
CA HIS A 372 21.77 6.72 5.06
C HIS A 372 20.41 7.45 5.27
N VAL A 373 19.72 7.84 4.19
CA VAL A 373 18.39 8.49 4.27
C VAL A 373 17.31 7.76 3.45
N ARG A 374 17.67 6.61 2.84
CA ARG A 374 16.81 5.90 1.90
C ARG A 374 15.46 5.50 2.50
N ALA A 375 15.47 4.83 3.65
CA ALA A 375 14.23 4.37 4.28
C ALA A 375 13.29 5.54 4.65
N LEU A 376 13.84 6.63 5.18
CA LEU A 376 13.09 7.83 5.51
C LEU A 376 12.59 8.54 4.24
N GLY A 377 13.45 8.70 3.23
CA GLY A 377 13.10 9.36 1.96
C GLY A 377 12.00 8.63 1.18
N VAL A 378 12.14 7.31 1.04
CA VAL A 378 11.12 6.45 0.41
C VAL A 378 9.83 6.47 1.22
N GLY A 379 9.91 6.29 2.54
CA GLY A 379 8.74 6.24 3.43
C GLY A 379 7.97 7.55 3.43
N LEU A 380 8.66 8.68 3.63
CA LEU A 380 8.04 9.99 3.71
C LEU A 380 7.50 10.46 2.33
N GLY A 381 8.27 10.30 1.26
CA GLY A 381 7.83 10.65 -0.09
C GLY A 381 6.58 9.87 -0.52
N TYR A 382 6.55 8.57 -0.23
CA TYR A 382 5.38 7.73 -0.46
C TYR A 382 4.20 8.13 0.44
N ALA A 383 4.42 8.35 1.73
CA ALA A 383 3.37 8.69 2.67
C ALA A 383 2.69 10.03 2.33
N LEU A 384 3.48 11.04 1.93
CA LEU A 384 2.95 12.33 1.48
C LEU A 384 2.08 12.18 0.22
N ALA A 385 2.53 11.43 -0.78
CA ALA A 385 1.75 11.21 -2.01
C ALA A 385 0.49 10.38 -1.72
N ASN A 386 0.58 9.35 -0.88
CA ASN A 386 -0.59 8.57 -0.47
C ASN A 386 -1.61 9.39 0.34
N SER A 387 -1.15 10.27 1.21
CA SER A 387 -2.03 11.16 1.96
C SER A 387 -2.77 12.12 1.05
N ALA A 388 -2.07 12.70 0.08
CA ALA A 388 -2.65 13.68 -0.84
C ALA A 388 -3.59 13.05 -1.88
N PHE A 389 -3.26 11.86 -2.39
CA PHE A 389 -3.92 11.29 -3.58
C PHE A 389 -4.55 9.92 -3.35
N GLY A 390 -4.06 9.12 -2.37
CA GLY A 390 -4.53 7.75 -2.16
C GLY A 390 -5.85 7.69 -1.43
N GLY A 391 -5.86 8.10 -0.17
CA GLY A 391 -7.08 8.10 0.64
C GLY A 391 -8.16 9.03 0.11
N THR A 392 -7.77 10.10 -0.59
CA THR A 392 -8.71 11.10 -1.13
C THR A 392 -9.42 10.64 -2.40
N ALA A 393 -8.85 9.72 -3.20
CA ALA A 393 -9.47 9.32 -4.47
C ALA A 393 -10.88 8.71 -4.31
N PRO A 394 -11.14 7.74 -3.39
CA PRO A 394 -12.49 7.25 -3.16
C PRO A 394 -13.44 8.32 -2.61
N LEU A 395 -12.95 9.21 -1.73
CA LEU A 395 -13.74 10.33 -1.21
C LEU A 395 -14.16 11.30 -2.31
N LEU A 396 -13.24 11.72 -3.16
CA LEU A 396 -13.50 12.63 -4.27
C LEU A 396 -14.45 11.99 -5.30
N TYR A 397 -14.31 10.69 -5.55
CA TYR A 397 -15.25 9.96 -6.41
C TYR A 397 -16.68 9.97 -5.82
N GLN A 398 -16.82 9.73 -4.51
CA GLN A 398 -18.15 9.77 -3.85
C GLN A 398 -18.73 11.19 -3.84
N ALA A 399 -17.91 12.22 -3.65
CA ALA A 399 -18.34 13.60 -3.78
C ALA A 399 -18.80 13.93 -5.21
N ALA A 400 -18.07 13.47 -6.21
CA ALA A 400 -18.41 13.65 -7.62
C ALA A 400 -19.71 12.93 -8.02
N LEU A 401 -19.96 11.73 -7.49
CA LEU A 401 -21.23 11.01 -7.68
C LEU A 401 -22.43 11.82 -7.15
N ARG A 402 -22.28 12.45 -5.98
CA ARG A 402 -23.34 13.24 -5.37
C ARG A 402 -23.68 14.53 -6.10
N THR A 403 -22.69 15.12 -6.73
CA THR A 403 -22.82 16.40 -7.45
C THR A 403 -23.01 16.21 -8.95
N ASP A 404 -23.15 14.95 -9.40
CA ASP A 404 -23.22 14.58 -10.83
C ASP A 404 -22.01 15.09 -11.64
N GLN A 405 -20.84 15.09 -10.98
CA GLN A 405 -19.57 15.59 -11.55
C GLN A 405 -18.53 14.48 -11.72
N VAL A 406 -18.94 13.25 -12.02
CA VAL A 406 -18.03 12.13 -12.26
C VAL A 406 -17.01 12.42 -13.35
N PRO A 407 -17.36 13.13 -14.47
CA PRO A 407 -16.35 13.54 -15.45
C PRO A 407 -15.24 14.43 -14.88
N LEU A 408 -15.54 15.28 -13.89
CA LEU A 408 -14.52 16.11 -13.22
C LEU A 408 -13.54 15.27 -12.42
N PHE A 409 -14.02 14.22 -11.72
CA PHE A 409 -13.14 13.26 -11.06
C PHE A 409 -12.26 12.51 -12.06
N ALA A 410 -12.81 12.07 -13.19
CA ALA A 410 -12.05 11.42 -14.26
C ALA A 410 -10.95 12.34 -14.80
N ALA A 411 -11.26 13.61 -15.06
CA ALA A 411 -10.30 14.63 -15.50
C ALA A 411 -9.20 14.87 -14.44
N TYR A 412 -9.58 14.98 -13.16
CA TYR A 412 -8.63 15.12 -12.06
C TYR A 412 -7.65 13.94 -12.00
N ALA A 413 -8.15 12.70 -11.99
CA ALA A 413 -7.30 11.52 -11.91
C ALA A 413 -6.35 11.44 -13.12
N THR A 414 -6.86 11.70 -14.31
CA THR A 414 -6.07 11.75 -15.56
C THR A 414 -5.00 12.84 -15.50
N ALA A 415 -5.32 14.04 -15.02
CA ALA A 415 -4.37 15.15 -14.90
C ALA A 415 -3.21 14.83 -13.95
N VAL A 416 -3.49 14.21 -12.80
CA VAL A 416 -2.44 13.80 -11.84
C VAL A 416 -1.52 12.74 -12.45
N ILE A 417 -2.07 11.77 -13.21
CA ILE A 417 -1.28 10.78 -13.94
C ILE A 417 -0.43 11.47 -15.03
N ALA A 418 -0.98 12.45 -15.75
CA ALA A 418 -0.26 13.20 -16.77
C ALA A 418 0.93 13.98 -16.19
N VAL A 419 0.77 14.59 -15.01
CA VAL A 419 1.90 15.23 -14.29
C VAL A 419 3.00 14.22 -14.01
N SER A 420 2.66 13.03 -13.49
CA SER A 420 3.65 11.97 -13.27
C SER A 420 4.28 11.47 -14.57
N LEU A 421 3.52 11.36 -15.66
CA LEU A 421 4.06 11.00 -16.99
C LEU A 421 5.13 12.00 -17.45
N VAL A 422 4.89 13.31 -17.31
CA VAL A 422 5.89 14.34 -17.60
C VAL A 422 7.16 14.12 -16.79
N VAL A 423 7.01 13.79 -15.50
CA VAL A 423 8.15 13.49 -14.62
C VAL A 423 8.89 12.23 -15.08
N TYR A 424 8.19 11.18 -15.46
CA TYR A 424 8.82 9.94 -15.98
C TYR A 424 9.62 10.18 -17.25
N VAL A 425 9.09 11.00 -18.19
CA VAL A 425 9.74 11.27 -19.46
C VAL A 425 10.98 12.14 -19.29
N PHE A 426 10.88 13.24 -18.55
CA PHE A 426 11.88 14.30 -18.56
C PHE A 426 12.84 14.27 -17.37
N PHE A 427 12.44 13.75 -16.21
CA PHE A 427 13.22 13.83 -14.99
C PHE A 427 13.83 12.50 -14.53
N LEU A 428 13.29 11.35 -14.99
CA LEU A 428 13.93 10.08 -14.74
C LEU A 428 15.01 9.78 -15.77
N LYS A 429 16.20 9.45 -15.31
CA LYS A 429 17.32 9.06 -16.15
C LYS A 429 17.31 7.56 -16.41
N ASN A 430 17.70 7.15 -17.61
CA ASN A 430 17.91 5.75 -17.98
C ASN A 430 19.31 5.25 -17.58
N ASP A 431 20.19 6.15 -17.20
CA ASP A 431 21.60 5.85 -16.98
C ASP A 431 21.73 5.11 -15.64
N GLY A 432 22.40 3.95 -15.66
CA GLY A 432 22.58 3.01 -14.55
C GLY A 432 23.29 3.53 -13.29
N ALA A 433 23.43 4.83 -13.12
CA ALA A 433 23.88 5.46 -11.89
C ALA A 433 22.72 5.57 -10.91
N ASN A 434 22.39 4.46 -10.26
CA ASN A 434 21.44 4.47 -9.15
C ASN A 434 22.17 4.22 -7.83
N TRP A 435 21.66 4.80 -6.75
CA TRP A 435 22.26 4.69 -5.43
C TRP A 435 22.30 3.25 -4.87
N LEU A 436 21.56 2.32 -5.46
CA LEU A 436 21.61 0.90 -5.07
C LEU A 436 22.84 0.18 -5.65
N ASP A 437 23.34 0.61 -6.81
CA ASP A 437 24.53 0.05 -7.45
C ASP A 437 25.81 0.73 -6.95
N ASP A 438 25.76 2.02 -6.59
CA ASP A 438 26.88 2.81 -6.09
C ASP A 438 27.26 2.49 -4.64
N ALA A 439 26.43 1.79 -3.86
CA ALA A 439 26.74 1.44 -2.48
C ALA A 439 28.07 0.65 -2.34
N GLY A 440 28.41 -0.17 -3.33
CA GLY A 440 29.71 -0.88 -3.39
C GLY A 440 30.87 -0.04 -3.91
N ALA A 441 30.63 1.10 -4.56
CA ALA A 441 31.67 1.97 -5.09
C ALA A 441 32.05 3.08 -4.10
N MET A 442 31.12 3.55 -3.26
CA MET A 442 31.40 4.55 -2.22
C MET A 442 32.15 4.01 -1.01
N GLU A 443 31.92 2.76 -0.59
CA GLU A 443 32.75 2.13 0.45
C GLU A 443 34.22 2.10 0.02
N ARG A 444 34.51 1.95 -1.26
CA ARG A 444 35.91 2.01 -1.82
C ARG A 444 36.47 3.41 -1.94
N ARG A 445 35.64 4.49 -1.91
CA ARG A 445 36.12 5.89 -1.93
C ARG A 445 36.34 6.48 -0.55
N VAL A 446 35.71 5.93 0.50
CA VAL A 446 35.91 6.38 1.89
C VAL A 446 37.13 5.69 2.55
N VAL A 447 37.63 4.62 1.98
CA VAL A 447 38.83 3.88 2.44
C VAL A 447 40.11 4.30 1.67
N ARG A 448 40.03 5.29 0.79
CA ARG A 448 41.18 6.00 0.20
C ARG A 448 41.11 7.47 0.63
#